data_a07e6ddc8b52e286787407ce320c39bb
#
_entry.id   a07e6ddc8b52e286787407ce320c39bb
#
_cell.length_a   1.000
_cell.length_b   1.000
_cell.length_c   1.000
_cell.angle_alpha   90.00
_cell.angle_beta   90.00
_cell.angle_gamma   90.00
#
_symmetry.space_group_name_H-M   'P 1'
#
loop_
_entity.id
_entity.type
_entity.pdbx_description
1 polymer ?
#
loop_
_entity_poly.entity_id
_entity_poly.type
_entity_poly.pdbx_seq_one_letter_code
_entity_poly.pdbx_strand_id
1 'polypeptide(L)'
;MTSMTLDPPLTNPLPPGSELVAGVDTHKNTHHVAILDLVGRPVADREFRADGRGYAQIVAFLHAHGDVVRIGVEGTGSYGAGLARALTTAGLTVIEVARQDRQARRRRGKSDPLDAHQAAVAVLAGTA
;
A
#
# COMPACT_ATOMS: atom_id res chain seq x y z
N MET A 1 -9.02 -1.14 30.94
CA MET A 1 -9.13 -0.83 30.38
C MET A 1 -9.39 -0.65 29.63
N THR A 2 -9.46 -0.16 29.51
CA THR A 2 -9.74 0.09 28.85
C THR A 2 -9.81 0.51 28.01
N SER A 3 -9.89 0.88 27.82
CA SER A 3 -10.09 1.34 27.09
C SER A 3 -10.28 1.63 26.34
N MET A 4 -10.63 1.85 26.20
CA MET A 4 -10.92 2.13 25.48
C MET A 4 -11.16 2.70 24.74
N THR A 5 -11.22 2.71 24.80
CA THR A 5 -11.57 3.60 24.26
C THR A 5 -12.04 3.70 23.01
N LEU A 6 -12.89 4.11 22.72
CA LEU A 6 -13.42 4.26 21.69
C LEU A 6 -12.84 4.96 20.77
N ASP A 7 -11.88 4.96 20.60
CA ASP A 7 -11.17 5.66 19.63
C ASP A 7 -11.48 5.24 18.23
N PRO A 8 -11.33 6.11 17.23
CA PRO A 8 -11.45 5.70 15.84
C PRO A 8 -10.49 4.56 15.54
N PRO A 9 -10.82 3.67 14.59
CA PRO A 9 -9.95 2.55 14.30
C PRO A 9 -8.52 2.95 13.94
N LEU A 10 -8.33 4.12 13.33
CA LEU A 10 -7.00 4.55 12.92
C LEU A 10 -6.11 4.94 14.07
N THR A 11 -6.67 5.24 15.24
CA THR A 11 -5.87 5.62 16.38
C THR A 11 -5.59 4.47 17.30
N ASN A 12 -6.24 3.33 17.11
CA ASN A 12 -6.00 2.15 17.94
C ASN A 12 -4.98 1.26 17.27
N PRO A 13 -3.92 0.90 17.97
CA PRO A 13 -2.97 -0.03 17.37
C PRO A 13 -3.64 -1.38 17.17
N LEU A 14 -3.32 -2.02 16.04
CA LEU A 14 -3.79 -3.36 15.77
C LEU A 14 -2.97 -4.35 16.61
N PRO A 15 -3.54 -5.50 16.93
CA PRO A 15 -2.76 -6.53 17.61
C PRO A 15 -1.52 -6.89 16.80
N PRO A 16 -0.42 -7.25 17.47
CA PRO A 16 0.76 -7.71 16.76
C PRO A 16 0.43 -8.88 15.84
N GLY A 17 0.97 -8.86 14.64
CA GLY A 17 0.73 -9.91 13.68
C GLY A 17 -0.59 -9.81 12.95
N SER A 18 -1.32 -8.71 13.10
CA SER A 18 -2.56 -8.51 12.35
C SER A 18 -2.28 -8.57 10.86
N GLU A 19 -3.16 -9.23 10.11
CA GLU A 19 -3.01 -9.32 8.68
C GLU A 19 -3.51 -8.05 8.00
N LEU A 20 -2.73 -7.58 7.04
CA LEU A 20 -2.98 -6.34 6.34
C LEU A 20 -2.78 -6.56 4.85
N VAL A 21 -3.28 -5.63 4.05
CA VAL A 21 -2.93 -5.55 2.63
C VAL A 21 -2.40 -4.16 2.36
N ALA A 22 -1.64 -4.03 1.27
CA ALA A 22 -1.11 -2.72 0.90
C ALA A 22 -1.31 -2.51 -0.59
N GLY A 23 -1.28 -1.25 -0.98
CA GLY A 23 -1.31 -0.86 -2.38
C GLY A 23 -0.30 0.24 -2.62
N VAL A 24 0.27 0.26 -3.81
CA VAL A 24 1.29 1.24 -4.16
C VAL A 24 0.92 1.93 -5.46
N ASP A 25 0.86 3.25 -5.39
CA ASP A 25 0.73 4.09 -6.56
C ASP A 25 2.13 4.49 -6.99
N THR A 26 2.56 4.03 -8.17
CA THR A 26 3.94 4.21 -8.61
C THR A 26 4.06 5.38 -9.57
N HIS A 27 5.10 6.17 -9.35
CA HIS A 27 5.49 7.27 -10.22
C HIS A 27 6.98 7.18 -10.49
N LYS A 28 7.45 8.02 -11.40
CA LYS A 28 8.85 7.97 -11.80
C LYS A 28 9.80 8.19 -10.63
N ASN A 29 9.50 9.16 -9.77
CA ASN A 29 10.43 9.58 -8.73
C ASN A 29 9.96 9.24 -7.32
N THR A 30 8.69 8.93 -7.13
CA THR A 30 8.14 8.63 -5.82
C THR A 30 7.10 7.53 -5.92
N HIS A 31 6.91 6.82 -4.83
CA HIS A 31 5.83 5.83 -4.68
C HIS A 31 5.02 6.18 -3.45
N HIS A 32 3.70 6.07 -3.55
CA HIS A 32 2.85 6.24 -2.38
C HIS A 32 2.30 4.89 -1.97
N VAL A 33 2.43 4.55 -0.69
CA VAL A 33 2.02 3.25 -0.17
C VAL A 33 0.86 3.45 0.80
N ALA A 34 -0.20 2.69 0.62
CA ALA A 34 -1.34 2.70 1.52
C ALA A 34 -1.53 1.31 2.11
N ILE A 35 -1.81 1.24 3.41
CA ILE A 35 -2.03 -0.02 4.12
C ILE A 35 -3.47 -0.03 4.61
N LEU A 36 -4.16 -1.14 4.36
CA LEU A 36 -5.53 -1.37 4.84
C LEU A 36 -5.57 -2.62 5.70
N ASP A 37 -6.54 -2.67 6.63
CA ASP A 37 -6.83 -3.94 7.27
C ASP A 37 -7.68 -4.80 6.33
N LEU A 38 -8.00 -6.02 6.75
CA LEU A 38 -8.69 -6.95 5.86
C LEU A 38 -10.16 -6.61 5.64
N VAL A 39 -10.68 -5.66 6.38
CA VAL A 39 -12.04 -5.14 6.17
C VAL A 39 -12.04 -3.93 5.27
N GLY A 40 -10.87 -3.46 4.88
CA GLY A 40 -10.73 -2.33 3.96
C GLY A 40 -10.57 -0.99 4.63
N ARG A 41 -10.39 -0.94 5.95
CA ARG A 41 -10.21 0.33 6.64
C ARG A 41 -8.77 0.81 6.51
N PRO A 42 -8.56 2.12 6.28
CA PRO A 42 -7.21 2.65 6.19
C PRO A 42 -6.46 2.52 7.51
N VAL A 43 -5.22 2.06 7.44
CA VAL A 43 -4.35 1.95 8.60
C VAL A 43 -3.30 3.05 8.57
N ALA A 44 -2.64 3.23 7.42
CA ALA A 44 -1.59 4.23 7.26
C ALA A 44 -1.32 4.44 5.77
N ASP A 45 -0.74 5.58 5.43
CA ASP A 45 -0.20 5.77 4.09
C ASP A 45 0.99 6.72 4.17
N ARG A 46 1.88 6.64 3.18
CA ARG A 46 3.08 7.44 3.18
C ARG A 46 3.74 7.42 1.81
N GLU A 47 4.42 8.52 1.48
CA GLU A 47 5.17 8.64 0.24
C GLU A 47 6.64 8.35 0.48
N PHE A 48 7.29 7.69 -0.49
CA PHE A 48 8.70 7.30 -0.42
C PHE A 48 9.36 7.62 -1.75
N ARG A 49 10.68 7.75 -1.75
CA ARG A 49 11.42 7.93 -2.99
C ARG A 49 11.46 6.62 -3.77
N ALA A 50 11.45 6.73 -5.09
CA ALA A 50 11.50 5.57 -5.98
C ALA A 50 12.95 5.20 -6.26
N ASP A 51 13.67 4.81 -5.23
CA ASP A 51 15.06 4.37 -5.34
C ASP A 51 15.33 3.30 -4.27
N GLY A 52 16.54 2.75 -4.27
CA GLY A 52 16.86 1.65 -3.36
C GLY A 52 16.64 1.98 -1.89
N ARG A 53 16.98 3.20 -1.48
CA ARG A 53 16.75 3.61 -0.09
C ARG A 53 15.25 3.70 0.20
N GLY A 54 14.48 4.24 -0.73
CA GLY A 54 13.03 4.33 -0.57
C GLY A 54 12.40 2.95 -0.49
N TYR A 55 12.87 2.01 -1.29
CA TYR A 55 12.35 0.63 -1.24
C TYR A 55 12.61 -0.01 0.12
N ALA A 56 13.81 0.18 0.68
CA ALA A 56 14.11 -0.35 2.00
C ALA A 56 13.21 0.28 3.07
N GLN A 57 12.93 1.57 2.93
CA GLN A 57 12.04 2.26 3.85
C GLN A 57 10.61 1.76 3.72
N ILE A 58 10.17 1.42 2.51
CA ILE A 58 8.85 0.83 2.30
C ILE A 58 8.74 -0.51 3.02
N VAL A 59 9.74 -1.38 2.87
CA VAL A 59 9.73 -2.66 3.56
C VAL A 59 9.63 -2.46 5.07
N ALA A 60 10.42 -1.54 5.62
CA ALA A 60 10.38 -1.27 7.06
C ALA A 60 9.02 -0.71 7.48
N PHE A 61 8.44 0.16 6.67
CA PHE A 61 7.13 0.75 6.95
C PHE A 61 6.05 -0.33 7.01
N LEU A 62 6.08 -1.26 6.06
CA LEU A 62 5.10 -2.35 6.03
C LEU A 62 5.25 -3.24 7.26
N HIS A 63 6.49 -3.65 7.57
CA HIS A 63 6.71 -4.53 8.71
C HIS A 63 6.36 -3.87 10.04
N ALA A 64 6.50 -2.54 10.12
CA ALA A 64 6.19 -1.83 11.35
C ALA A 64 4.71 -1.85 11.69
N HIS A 65 3.84 -2.08 10.70
CA HIS A 65 2.40 -2.04 10.92
C HIS A 65 1.78 -3.42 11.13
N GLY A 66 2.41 -4.48 10.67
CA GLY A 66 1.88 -5.82 10.88
C GLY A 66 2.30 -6.77 9.79
N ASP A 67 1.49 -7.79 9.56
CA ASP A 67 1.75 -8.82 8.56
C ASP A 67 1.03 -8.45 7.27
N VAL A 68 1.75 -7.82 6.35
CA VAL A 68 1.18 -7.42 5.06
C VAL A 68 1.22 -8.65 4.14
N VAL A 69 0.06 -9.27 3.98
CA VAL A 69 -0.01 -10.56 3.29
C VAL A 69 0.02 -10.44 1.78
N ARG A 70 -0.39 -9.29 1.23
CA ARG A 70 -0.34 -9.03 -0.21
C ARG A 70 -0.15 -7.56 -0.45
N ILE A 71 0.59 -7.23 -1.51
CA ILE A 71 0.85 -5.84 -1.88
C ILE A 71 0.51 -5.66 -3.35
N GLY A 72 -0.46 -4.81 -3.63
CA GLY A 72 -0.80 -4.46 -5.01
C GLY A 72 0.11 -3.38 -5.51
N VAL A 73 0.81 -3.61 -6.61
CA VAL A 73 1.73 -2.65 -7.19
C VAL A 73 1.32 -2.38 -8.62
N GLU A 74 1.08 -1.13 -8.95
CA GLU A 74 0.85 -0.73 -10.34
C GLU A 74 2.18 -0.68 -11.09
N GLY A 75 2.11 -1.02 -12.37
CA GLY A 75 3.26 -0.82 -13.24
C GLY A 75 4.49 -1.62 -12.87
N THR A 76 4.33 -2.91 -12.55
CA THR A 76 5.46 -3.75 -12.22
C THR A 76 6.42 -3.93 -13.40
N GLY A 77 5.98 -3.60 -14.62
CA GLY A 77 6.84 -3.61 -15.79
C GLY A 77 7.40 -2.24 -16.15
N SER A 78 7.14 -1.23 -15.32
CA SER A 78 7.60 0.13 -15.60
C SER A 78 8.11 0.74 -14.30
N TYR A 79 7.46 1.79 -13.79
CA TYR A 79 7.95 2.50 -12.60
C TYR A 79 7.97 1.63 -11.34
N GLY A 80 7.12 0.62 -11.28
CA GLY A 80 7.09 -0.27 -10.13
C GLY A 80 8.04 -1.45 -10.18
N ALA A 81 8.83 -1.59 -11.26
CA ALA A 81 9.66 -2.78 -11.45
C ALA A 81 10.70 -2.95 -10.34
N GLY A 82 11.41 -1.87 -10.02
CA GLY A 82 12.44 -1.96 -8.98
C GLY A 82 11.87 -2.25 -7.61
N LEU A 83 10.74 -1.60 -7.30
CA LEU A 83 10.06 -1.86 -6.04
C LEU A 83 9.58 -3.30 -5.96
N ALA A 84 8.97 -3.81 -7.03
CA ALA A 84 8.45 -5.17 -7.04
C ALA A 84 9.57 -6.18 -6.75
N ARG A 85 10.76 -5.97 -7.34
CA ARG A 85 11.90 -6.83 -7.06
C ARG A 85 12.34 -6.75 -5.60
N ALA A 86 12.38 -5.54 -5.05
CA ALA A 86 12.80 -5.36 -3.66
C ALA A 86 11.83 -6.01 -2.70
N LEU A 87 10.52 -5.86 -2.96
CA LEU A 87 9.50 -6.46 -2.10
C LEU A 87 9.55 -7.98 -2.17
N THR A 88 9.70 -8.54 -3.36
CA THR A 88 9.79 -9.99 -3.55
C THR A 88 11.02 -10.54 -2.84
N THR A 89 12.15 -9.85 -2.97
CA THR A 89 13.37 -10.26 -2.30
C THR A 89 13.20 -10.25 -0.79
N ALA A 90 12.40 -9.34 -0.27
CA ALA A 90 12.13 -9.27 1.18
C ALA A 90 11.11 -10.31 1.64
N GLY A 91 10.64 -11.17 0.75
CA GLY A 91 9.71 -12.23 1.10
C GLY A 91 8.25 -11.83 1.08
N LEU A 92 7.93 -10.67 0.50
CA LEU A 92 6.57 -10.18 0.44
C LEU A 92 5.91 -10.62 -0.87
N THR A 93 4.59 -10.78 -0.84
CA THR A 93 3.82 -11.23 -2.01
C THR A 93 3.33 -10.02 -2.79
N VAL A 94 3.83 -9.89 -4.01
CA VAL A 94 3.49 -8.77 -4.89
C VAL A 94 2.45 -9.22 -5.89
N ILE A 95 1.38 -8.43 -6.02
CA ILE A 95 0.31 -8.67 -6.98
C ILE A 95 0.31 -7.48 -7.93
N GLU A 96 0.36 -7.73 -9.22
CA GLU A 96 0.25 -6.63 -10.17
C GLU A 96 -1.19 -6.15 -10.24
N VAL A 97 -1.37 -4.84 -10.14
CA VAL A 97 -2.68 -4.21 -10.19
C VAL A 97 -2.77 -3.40 -11.48
N ALA A 98 -3.88 -3.54 -12.18
CA ALA A 98 -4.10 -2.80 -13.41
C ALA A 98 -4.14 -1.30 -13.12
N ARG A 99 -3.50 -0.53 -13.99
CA ARG A 99 -3.49 0.91 -13.86
C ARG A 99 -4.87 1.44 -14.16
N GLN A 100 -5.31 2.41 -13.36
CA GLN A 100 -6.63 2.98 -13.53
C GLN A 100 -6.71 3.87 -14.76
N ASP A 101 -7.95 4.15 -15.19
CA ASP A 101 -8.21 5.03 -16.31
C ASP A 101 -7.66 6.42 -16.00
N ARG A 102 -6.64 6.82 -16.76
CA ARG A 102 -5.98 8.10 -16.54
C ARG A 102 -6.91 9.28 -16.74
N GLN A 103 -7.84 9.16 -17.67
CA GLN A 103 -8.76 10.25 -17.95
C GLN A 103 -9.71 10.49 -16.80
N ALA A 104 -10.25 9.42 -16.23
CA ALA A 104 -11.13 9.53 -15.09
C ALA A 104 -10.38 10.10 -13.88
N ARG A 105 -9.14 9.70 -13.70
CA ARG A 105 -8.34 10.20 -12.59
C ARG A 105 -8.10 11.70 -12.72
N ARG A 106 -7.79 12.18 -13.92
CA ARG A 106 -7.60 13.61 -14.12
C ARG A 106 -8.85 14.41 -13.85
N ARG A 107 -10.01 13.90 -14.29
CA ARG A 107 -11.26 14.62 -14.07
C ARG A 107 -11.61 14.74 -12.61
N ARG A 108 -11.21 13.78 -11.80
CA ARG A 108 -11.56 13.79 -10.38
C ARG A 108 -10.48 14.44 -9.51
N GLY A 109 -9.46 15.00 -10.10
CA GLY A 109 -8.39 15.56 -9.32
C GLY A 109 -7.61 14.46 -8.64
N LYS A 110 -6.80 13.79 -9.41
CA LYS A 110 -6.01 12.65 -8.96
C LYS A 110 -5.25 12.97 -7.68
N SER A 111 -5.19 12.00 -6.77
CA SER A 111 -4.44 12.11 -5.54
C SER A 111 -3.70 10.80 -5.32
N ASP A 112 -2.41 10.89 -4.95
CA ASP A 112 -1.58 9.71 -4.76
C ASP A 112 -2.08 8.81 -3.63
N PRO A 113 -2.52 9.36 -2.46
CA PRO A 113 -3.08 8.49 -1.43
C PRO A 113 -4.32 7.74 -1.89
N LEU A 114 -5.19 8.39 -2.66
CA LEU A 114 -6.38 7.73 -3.17
C LEU A 114 -6.03 6.61 -4.14
N ASP A 115 -5.06 6.85 -5.01
CA ASP A 115 -4.65 5.85 -5.99
C ASP A 115 -4.03 4.64 -5.29
N ALA A 116 -3.20 4.87 -4.28
CA ALA A 116 -2.60 3.78 -3.52
C ALA A 116 -3.67 2.99 -2.76
N HIS A 117 -4.64 3.71 -2.17
CA HIS A 117 -5.76 3.08 -1.48
C HIS A 117 -6.52 2.16 -2.43
N GLN A 118 -6.77 2.60 -3.66
CA GLN A 118 -7.50 1.81 -4.62
C GLN A 118 -6.73 0.58 -5.08
N ALA A 119 -5.41 0.67 -5.16
CA ALA A 119 -4.59 -0.49 -5.45
C ALA A 119 -4.72 -1.54 -4.32
N ALA A 120 -4.75 -1.09 -3.08
CA ALA A 120 -4.93 -1.99 -1.94
C ALA A 120 -6.32 -2.61 -1.95
N VAL A 121 -7.35 -1.83 -2.28
CA VAL A 121 -8.72 -2.34 -2.39
C VAL A 121 -8.81 -3.41 -3.46
N ALA A 122 -8.15 -3.21 -4.60
CA ALA A 122 -8.17 -4.21 -5.68
C ALA A 122 -7.57 -5.53 -5.22
N VAL A 123 -6.48 -5.49 -4.47
CA VAL A 123 -5.87 -6.69 -3.92
C VAL A 123 -6.80 -7.37 -2.92
N LEU A 124 -7.42 -6.58 -2.05
CA LEU A 124 -8.32 -7.10 -1.03
C LEU A 124 -9.53 -7.77 -1.66
N ALA A 125 -10.06 -7.18 -2.72
CA ALA A 125 -11.23 -7.73 -3.40
C ALA A 125 -10.90 -8.89 -4.34
N GLY A 126 -9.62 -9.14 -4.60
CA GLY A 126 -9.22 -10.21 -5.50
C GLY A 126 -9.42 -9.87 -6.97
N THR A 127 -9.43 -8.58 -7.31
CA THR A 127 -9.60 -8.12 -8.68
C THR A 127 -8.30 -7.70 -9.34
N ALA A 128 -7.21 -7.93 -8.70
CA ALA A 128 -5.91 -7.58 -9.23
C ALA A 128 -5.43 -8.60 -10.25
#